data_64f8b5c81fc64de0df74781767cd9488
#
_entry.id   64f8b5c81fc64de0df74781767cd9488
#
_cell.length_a   1.000
_cell.length_b   1.000
_cell.length_c   1.000
_cell.angle_alpha   90.00
_cell.angle_beta   90.00
_cell.angle_gamma   90.00
#
_symmetry.space_group_name_H-M   'P 1'
#
loop_
_entity.id
_entity.type
_entity.pdbx_description
1 polymer ?
#
loop_
_entity_poly.entity_id
_entity_poly.type
_entity_poly.pdbx_seq_one_letter_code
_entity_poly.pdbx_strand_id
1 'polypeptide(L)'
;MKITKSQLKQIILEEIEAVLSEEEFYEVDAVDINEEYCPVCRKAQLEEKKKRKKPCKKAKGKKFVKRVNGRCRSFGQSGKAKGGGSRIRPGTKKGDAYCARSAGIKKCKNPPCANTLSRRKWKCRGKKSMKE
;
A
#
# COMPACT_ATOMS: atom_id res chain seq x y z
N MET A 1 16.99 7.06 -43.50
CA MET A 1 18.24 6.54 -42.93
C MET A 1 17.93 5.73 -41.68
N LYS A 2 18.46 4.54 -41.61
CA LYS A 2 18.25 3.69 -40.42
C LYS A 2 19.47 3.86 -39.51
N ILE A 3 19.27 4.51 -38.35
CA ILE A 3 20.33 4.66 -37.36
C ILE A 3 20.51 3.29 -36.69
N THR A 4 21.75 2.81 -36.63
CA THR A 4 22.07 1.55 -35.95
C THR A 4 22.04 1.75 -34.44
N LYS A 5 21.79 0.66 -33.70
CA LYS A 5 21.75 0.69 -32.22
C LYS A 5 23.08 1.18 -31.61
N SER A 6 24.19 0.97 -32.29
CA SER A 6 25.51 1.46 -31.89
C SER A 6 25.62 2.98 -32.02
N GLN A 7 25.16 3.53 -33.14
CA GLN A 7 25.16 4.99 -33.38
C GLN A 7 24.27 5.73 -32.39
N LEU A 8 23.10 5.16 -32.08
CA LEU A 8 22.21 5.74 -31.09
C LEU A 8 22.83 5.81 -29.69
N LYS A 9 23.53 4.76 -29.28
CA LYS A 9 24.25 4.76 -27.99
C LYS A 9 25.37 5.80 -27.94
N GLN A 10 26.06 6.02 -29.04
CA GLN A 10 27.13 6.97 -29.11
C GLN A 10 26.64 8.41 -28.98
N ILE A 11 25.55 8.74 -29.66
CA ILE A 11 24.91 10.06 -29.57
C ILE A 11 24.44 10.33 -28.12
N ILE A 12 23.84 9.35 -27.47
CA ILE A 12 23.39 9.51 -26.07
C ILE A 12 24.57 9.75 -25.13
N LEU A 13 25.70 9.07 -25.32
CA LEU A 13 26.88 9.26 -24.49
C LEU A 13 27.49 10.66 -24.69
N GLU A 14 27.57 11.15 -25.93
CA GLU A 14 28.09 12.48 -26.25
C GLU A 14 27.20 13.58 -25.65
N GLU A 15 25.87 13.43 -25.69
CA GLU A 15 24.94 14.39 -25.03
C GLU A 15 25.09 14.39 -23.51
N ILE A 16 25.28 13.24 -22.89
CA ILE A 16 25.48 13.15 -21.43
C ILE A 16 26.79 13.81 -21.01
N GLU A 17 27.86 13.58 -21.74
CA GLU A 17 29.18 14.22 -21.46
C GLU A 17 29.13 15.74 -21.64
N ALA A 18 28.38 16.23 -22.64
CA ALA A 18 28.20 17.66 -22.85
C ALA A 18 27.43 18.32 -21.67
N VAL A 19 26.39 17.69 -21.19
CA VAL A 19 25.61 18.18 -20.04
C VAL A 19 26.43 18.16 -18.74
N LEU A 20 27.24 17.12 -18.53
CA LEU A 20 28.11 17.01 -17.34
C LEU A 20 29.26 18.03 -17.34
N SER A 21 29.68 18.50 -18.50
CA SER A 21 30.74 19.51 -18.60
C SER A 21 30.24 20.95 -18.37
N GLU A 22 28.94 21.19 -18.48
CA GLU A 22 28.34 22.50 -18.24
C GLU A 22 27.88 22.70 -16.78
N GLU A 23 27.91 21.66 -15.97
CA GLU A 23 27.75 21.84 -14.52
C GLU A 23 29.00 22.53 -13.99
N GLU A 24 29.00 23.88 -14.04
CA GLU A 24 29.84 24.68 -13.15
C GLU A 24 29.52 24.16 -11.75
N PHE A 25 30.47 23.42 -11.20
CA PHE A 25 30.46 22.98 -9.82
C PHE A 25 30.36 24.25 -8.97
N TYR A 26 29.15 24.64 -8.61
CA TYR A 26 28.93 25.54 -7.49
C TYR A 26 29.47 24.78 -6.29
N GLU A 27 30.71 25.09 -5.92
CA GLU A 27 31.15 24.87 -4.55
C GLU A 27 30.18 25.68 -3.65
N VAL A 28 29.05 25.08 -3.35
CA VAL A 28 28.32 25.43 -2.15
C VAL A 28 29.29 25.07 -1.04
N ASP A 29 29.98 26.11 -0.54
CA ASP A 29 30.64 26.00 0.75
C ASP A 29 29.73 25.18 1.61
N ALA A 30 30.23 24.05 2.07
CA ALA A 30 29.52 23.20 3.02
C ALA A 30 29.25 24.08 4.24
N VAL A 31 28.18 24.84 4.17
CA VAL A 31 27.56 25.40 5.34
C VAL A 31 27.20 24.15 6.13
N ASP A 32 28.00 23.89 7.13
CA ASP A 32 27.70 22.96 8.19
C ASP A 32 26.27 23.26 8.64
N ILE A 33 25.31 22.62 7.96
CA ILE A 33 23.92 22.62 8.37
C ILE A 33 23.90 21.75 9.60
N ASN A 34 24.32 22.36 10.68
CA ASN A 34 24.18 21.82 12.01
C ASN A 34 22.67 21.56 12.17
N GLU A 35 22.26 20.29 11.96
CA GLU A 35 20.86 19.86 12.04
C GLU A 35 20.20 20.22 13.38
N GLU A 36 21.00 20.70 14.34
CA GLU A 36 20.54 21.12 15.66
C GLU A 36 19.84 22.49 15.68
N TYR A 37 19.94 23.33 14.65
CA TYR A 37 19.49 24.72 14.77
C TYR A 37 18.29 25.13 13.92
N CYS A 38 17.42 24.20 13.56
CA CYS A 38 16.12 24.57 12.97
C CYS A 38 14.97 24.28 13.97
N PRO A 39 14.58 25.25 14.81
CA PRO A 39 13.49 25.07 15.76
C PRO A 39 12.14 24.81 15.05
N VAL A 40 11.97 25.33 13.83
CA VAL A 40 10.78 25.10 13.00
C VAL A 40 10.76 23.67 12.44
N CYS A 41 11.91 23.19 11.95
CA CYS A 41 12.03 21.80 11.44
C CYS A 41 11.80 20.77 12.56
N ARG A 42 12.30 21.04 13.77
CA ARG A 42 12.10 20.19 14.94
C ARG A 42 10.63 20.14 15.37
N LYS A 43 9.91 21.25 15.29
CA LYS A 43 8.45 21.31 15.57
C LYS A 43 7.68 20.49 14.53
N ALA A 44 7.99 20.63 13.24
CA ALA A 44 7.34 19.87 12.17
C ALA A 44 7.56 18.36 12.34
N GLN A 45 8.79 17.92 12.62
CA GLN A 45 9.09 16.50 12.89
C GLN A 45 8.42 15.98 14.17
N LEU A 46 8.28 16.80 15.20
CA LEU A 46 7.56 16.44 16.42
C LEU A 46 6.06 16.34 16.21
N GLU A 47 5.48 17.17 15.34
CA GLU A 47 4.06 17.07 14.97
C GLU A 47 3.78 15.86 14.08
N GLU A 48 4.68 15.49 13.17
CA GLU A 48 4.56 14.24 12.41
C GLU A 48 4.67 13.01 13.31
N LYS A 49 5.56 13.01 14.29
CA LYS A 49 5.62 11.94 15.31
C LYS A 49 4.36 11.85 16.17
N LYS A 50 3.72 12.97 16.49
CA LYS A 50 2.42 12.99 17.21
C LYS A 50 1.26 12.44 16.37
N LYS A 51 1.34 12.49 15.03
CA LYS A 51 0.33 11.95 14.11
C LYS A 51 0.44 10.43 13.89
N ARG A 52 1.38 9.71 14.52
CA ARG A 52 1.41 8.25 14.49
C ARG A 52 0.16 7.69 15.16
N LYS A 53 -0.83 7.40 14.35
CA LYS A 53 -2.13 6.87 14.78
C LYS A 53 -1.93 5.58 15.55
N LYS A 54 -2.48 5.48 16.74
CA LYS A 54 -2.43 4.28 17.60
C LYS A 54 -2.71 3.02 16.78
N PRO A 55 -2.02 1.89 17.00
CA PRO A 55 -2.26 0.65 16.25
C PRO A 55 -3.70 0.18 16.45
N CYS A 56 -4.30 -0.35 15.38
CA CYS A 56 -5.64 -0.89 15.46
C CYS A 56 -5.65 -2.20 16.25
N LYS A 57 -6.46 -2.27 17.30
CA LYS A 57 -6.67 -3.51 18.06
C LYS A 57 -7.68 -4.41 17.35
N LYS A 58 -7.42 -5.72 17.34
CA LYS A 58 -8.36 -6.71 16.80
C LYS A 58 -9.51 -6.91 17.79
N ALA A 59 -10.74 -6.95 17.30
CA ALA A 59 -11.89 -7.36 18.11
C ALA A 59 -11.84 -8.88 18.36
N LYS A 60 -12.40 -9.31 19.50
CA LYS A 60 -12.51 -10.72 19.89
C LYS A 60 -13.18 -11.54 18.77
N GLY A 61 -12.63 -12.69 18.44
CA GLY A 61 -13.15 -13.55 17.37
C GLY A 61 -12.84 -13.08 15.93
N LYS A 62 -12.07 -12.02 15.73
CA LYS A 62 -11.69 -11.52 14.40
C LYS A 62 -10.22 -11.80 14.09
N LYS A 63 -9.95 -12.23 12.84
CA LYS A 63 -8.60 -12.57 12.39
C LYS A 63 -7.81 -11.35 11.90
N PHE A 64 -8.48 -10.42 11.25
CA PHE A 64 -7.85 -9.28 10.60
C PHE A 64 -8.38 -7.96 11.14
N VAL A 65 -7.55 -6.93 11.08
CA VAL A 65 -7.91 -5.55 11.31
C VAL A 65 -7.29 -4.68 10.22
N LYS A 66 -8.01 -3.70 9.74
CA LYS A 66 -7.51 -2.72 8.79
C LYS A 66 -8.01 -1.32 9.17
N ARG A 67 -7.14 -0.34 9.02
CA ARG A 67 -7.50 1.07 9.11
C ARG A 67 -7.78 1.60 7.72
N VAL A 68 -8.89 2.26 7.54
CA VAL A 68 -9.27 2.98 6.33
C VAL A 68 -9.90 4.30 6.76
N ASN A 69 -9.47 5.39 6.17
CA ASN A 69 -9.98 6.74 6.48
C ASN A 69 -9.98 7.04 7.99
N GLY A 70 -8.87 6.70 8.69
CA GLY A 70 -8.72 6.94 10.12
C GLY A 70 -9.47 5.97 11.05
N ARG A 71 -10.41 5.18 10.55
CA ARG A 71 -11.21 4.23 11.33
C ARG A 71 -10.67 2.82 11.24
N CYS A 72 -10.55 2.14 12.38
CA CYS A 72 -10.17 0.74 12.44
C CYS A 72 -11.40 -0.16 12.33
N ARG A 73 -11.33 -1.16 11.47
CA ARG A 73 -12.38 -2.17 11.33
C ARG A 73 -11.80 -3.57 11.40
N SER A 74 -12.28 -4.35 12.34
CA SER A 74 -11.94 -5.77 12.45
C SER A 74 -12.85 -6.60 11.56
N PHE A 75 -12.30 -7.60 10.86
CA PHE A 75 -13.07 -8.43 9.94
C PHE A 75 -12.45 -9.83 9.82
N GLY A 76 -13.19 -10.72 9.16
CA GLY A 76 -12.80 -12.11 9.03
C GLY A 76 -12.97 -12.90 10.34
N GLN A 77 -13.33 -14.16 10.22
CA GLN A 77 -13.54 -15.06 11.35
C GLN A 77 -12.21 -15.67 11.79
N SER A 78 -11.93 -15.73 13.08
CA SER A 78 -10.76 -16.41 13.63
C SER A 78 -10.89 -17.93 13.52
N GLY A 79 -9.78 -18.63 13.71
CA GLY A 79 -9.71 -20.10 13.66
C GLY A 79 -9.26 -20.65 12.32
N LYS A 80 -9.06 -21.95 12.29
CA LYS A 80 -8.63 -22.73 11.13
C LYS A 80 -9.85 -23.36 10.43
N ALA A 81 -9.70 -23.77 9.18
CA ALA A 81 -10.70 -24.59 8.49
C ALA A 81 -10.73 -26.02 9.06
N LYS A 82 -11.86 -26.72 8.89
CA LYS A 82 -11.91 -28.18 9.10
C LYS A 82 -10.85 -28.83 8.21
N GLY A 83 -9.94 -29.58 8.76
CA GLY A 83 -8.79 -30.12 8.04
C GLY A 83 -7.54 -29.23 8.00
N GLY A 84 -7.47 -28.21 8.87
CA GLY A 84 -6.33 -27.29 9.00
C GLY A 84 -6.27 -26.20 7.92
N GLY A 85 -5.26 -25.36 7.99
CA GLY A 85 -5.00 -24.32 7.02
C GLY A 85 -5.92 -23.11 7.08
N SER A 86 -5.85 -22.24 6.07
CA SER A 86 -6.60 -20.99 6.01
C SER A 86 -8.08 -21.23 5.70
N ARG A 87 -8.95 -20.50 6.39
CA ARG A 87 -10.40 -20.49 6.06
C ARG A 87 -10.67 -19.74 4.75
N ILE A 88 -9.80 -18.82 4.37
CA ILE A 88 -9.93 -18.03 3.13
C ILE A 88 -9.22 -18.81 2.02
N ARG A 89 -10.00 -19.29 1.06
CA ARG A 89 -9.53 -20.03 -0.11
C ARG A 89 -10.16 -19.44 -1.37
N PRO A 90 -9.54 -18.40 -1.96
CA PRO A 90 -10.02 -17.82 -3.22
C PRO A 90 -9.95 -18.85 -4.36
N GLY A 91 -10.82 -18.71 -5.36
CA GLY A 91 -10.87 -19.62 -6.52
C GLY A 91 -11.40 -21.00 -6.22
N THR A 92 -12.10 -21.20 -5.11
CA THR A 92 -12.75 -22.47 -4.75
C THR A 92 -14.27 -22.33 -4.72
N LYS A 93 -15.00 -23.45 -4.84
CA LYS A 93 -16.48 -23.48 -4.69
C LYS A 93 -16.95 -22.80 -3.38
N LYS A 94 -16.18 -22.95 -2.30
CA LYS A 94 -16.46 -22.28 -1.02
C LYS A 94 -16.25 -20.76 -1.09
N GLY A 95 -15.24 -20.31 -1.82
CA GLY A 95 -14.98 -18.89 -2.10
C GLY A 95 -16.12 -18.30 -2.92
N ASP A 96 -16.58 -18.98 -3.96
CA ASP A 96 -17.70 -18.54 -4.80
C ASP A 96 -19.00 -18.44 -3.99
N ALA A 97 -19.31 -19.45 -3.20
CA ALA A 97 -20.48 -19.45 -2.31
C ALA A 97 -20.42 -18.28 -1.31
N TYR A 98 -19.25 -17.97 -0.78
CA TYR A 98 -19.05 -16.82 0.09
C TYR A 98 -19.27 -15.50 -0.68
N CYS A 99 -18.69 -15.35 -1.87
CA CYS A 99 -18.81 -14.16 -2.69
C CYS A 99 -20.25 -13.91 -3.13
N ALA A 100 -20.97 -14.97 -3.51
CA ALA A 100 -22.39 -14.88 -3.88
C ALA A 100 -23.26 -14.39 -2.71
N ARG A 101 -23.13 -14.99 -1.54
CA ARG A 101 -23.89 -14.58 -0.34
C ARG A 101 -23.53 -13.15 0.10
N SER A 102 -22.25 -12.82 0.10
CA SER A 102 -21.80 -11.51 0.57
C SER A 102 -22.07 -10.38 -0.42
N ALA A 103 -22.34 -10.70 -1.69
CA ALA A 103 -22.74 -9.71 -2.69
C ALA A 103 -24.09 -9.03 -2.36
N GLY A 104 -25.01 -9.78 -1.76
CA GLY A 104 -26.33 -9.27 -1.36
C GLY A 104 -26.32 -8.36 -0.13
N ILE A 105 -25.23 -8.29 0.61
CA ILE A 105 -25.15 -7.49 1.84
C ILE A 105 -24.85 -6.03 1.50
N LYS A 106 -25.89 -5.23 1.35
CA LYS A 106 -25.80 -3.79 1.03
C LYS A 106 -25.75 -2.89 2.27
N LYS A 107 -26.04 -3.41 3.45
CA LYS A 107 -26.19 -2.62 4.67
C LYS A 107 -24.84 -2.30 5.31
N CYS A 108 -24.25 -1.20 4.89
CA CYS A 108 -23.12 -0.63 5.61
C CYS A 108 -23.27 0.89 5.69
N LYS A 109 -23.70 1.37 6.84
CA LYS A 109 -23.90 2.80 7.10
C LYS A 109 -22.57 3.55 7.27
N ASN A 110 -21.56 2.91 7.85
CA ASN A 110 -20.28 3.54 8.20
C ASN A 110 -19.08 2.80 7.58
N PRO A 111 -18.53 3.28 6.45
CA PRO A 111 -17.26 2.75 5.90
C PRO A 111 -16.09 2.94 6.89
N PRO A 112 -15.09 2.04 6.87
CA PRO A 112 -14.94 0.84 6.06
C PRO A 112 -15.81 -0.32 6.56
N CYS A 113 -16.48 -1.00 5.60
CA CYS A 113 -17.37 -2.10 5.91
C CYS A 113 -16.59 -3.41 6.08
N ALA A 114 -16.88 -4.15 7.13
CA ALA A 114 -16.24 -5.46 7.35
C ALA A 114 -16.52 -6.42 6.18
N ASN A 115 -17.69 -6.37 5.58
CA ASN A 115 -18.05 -7.16 4.41
C ASN A 115 -17.15 -6.83 3.20
N THR A 116 -16.99 -5.56 2.86
CA THR A 116 -16.13 -5.12 1.75
C THR A 116 -14.67 -5.56 1.96
N LEU A 117 -14.15 -5.42 3.18
CA LEU A 117 -12.79 -5.84 3.50
C LEU A 117 -12.62 -7.36 3.41
N SER A 118 -13.62 -8.12 3.86
CA SER A 118 -13.63 -9.58 3.74
C SER A 118 -13.70 -10.02 2.28
N ARG A 119 -14.56 -9.42 1.47
CA ARG A 119 -14.67 -9.71 0.04
C ARG A 119 -13.36 -9.47 -0.72
N ARG A 120 -12.60 -8.42 -0.37
CA ARG A 120 -11.25 -8.19 -0.91
C ARG A 120 -10.29 -9.34 -0.56
N LYS A 121 -10.35 -9.88 0.66
CA LYS A 121 -9.51 -11.03 1.06
C LYS A 121 -9.91 -12.31 0.34
N TRP A 122 -11.17 -12.50 0.04
CA TRP A 122 -11.69 -13.61 -0.76
C TRP A 122 -11.52 -13.40 -2.28
N LYS A 123 -10.94 -12.25 -2.70
CA LYS A 123 -10.79 -11.87 -4.11
C LYS A 123 -12.10 -11.97 -4.90
N CYS A 124 -13.20 -11.53 -4.28
CA CYS A 124 -14.51 -11.58 -4.90
C CYS A 124 -14.63 -10.57 -6.05
N ARG A 125 -15.00 -11.08 -7.23
CA ARG A 125 -15.50 -10.28 -8.35
C ARG A 125 -16.96 -10.65 -8.59
N GLY A 126 -17.87 -9.74 -8.26
CA GLY A 126 -19.29 -10.05 -8.29
C GLY A 126 -19.64 -11.23 -7.37
N LYS A 127 -20.18 -12.29 -7.90
CA LYS A 127 -20.58 -13.50 -7.18
C LYS A 127 -19.51 -14.60 -7.13
N LYS A 128 -18.38 -14.42 -7.79
CA LYS A 128 -17.29 -15.42 -7.87
C LYS A 128 -16.03 -14.95 -7.15
N SER A 129 -15.24 -15.90 -6.65
CA SER A 129 -13.91 -15.67 -6.11
C SER A 129 -12.86 -15.98 -7.19
N MET A 130 -11.88 -15.12 -7.35
CA MET A 130 -10.83 -15.31 -8.34
C MET A 130 -9.63 -15.96 -7.71
N LYS A 131 -9.04 -16.92 -8.43
CA LYS A 131 -7.70 -17.45 -8.16
C LYS A 131 -6.69 -16.46 -8.78
N GLU A 132 -5.57 -16.26 -8.13
CA GLU A 132 -4.43 -15.61 -8.75
C GLU A 132 -3.82 -16.53 -9.75
#